data_2cdb4419bcfd025bc6c02781392e5025
#
_entry.id   2cdb4419bcfd025bc6c02781392e5025
#
_cell.length_a   1.000
_cell.length_b   1.000
_cell.length_c   1.000
_cell.angle_alpha   90.00
_cell.angle_beta   90.00
_cell.angle_gamma   90.00
#
_symmetry.space_group_name_H-M   'P 1'
#
loop_
_entity.id
_entity.type
_entity.pdbx_description
1 polymer ?
#
loop_
_entity_poly.entity_id
_entity_poly.type
_entity_poly.pdbx_seq_one_letter_code
_entity_poly.pdbx_strand_id
1 'polypeptide(L)'
;MGPDGTIPSSAAVRDIAQVRRWLDVKEISVASDSSFDVVSKVDRQEVDNALNQTAKEISQRYDFRGVGASIEWSGQDAIVMVANAPDRVLAILDVFQTKLIRRGVSLKAIDTGEDEPQPSGKEYRLAGTLKEGLSSENAKKITKLVRDEGPKGVKTQITGDEVRVSSKKRDDLQAVIALLKDADIDAALQFTNRR
;
A
#
# COMPACT_ATOMS: atom_id res chain seq x y z
N MET A 1 52.42 -60.44 11.44
CA MET A 1 51.74 -60.58 12.71
C MET A 1 50.54 -59.66 12.67
N GLY A 2 49.36 -60.22 12.34
CA GLY A 2 48.09 -59.55 12.48
C GLY A 2 47.59 -59.61 13.92
N PRO A 3 46.56 -58.96 14.28
CA PRO A 3 45.39 -59.72 14.67
C PRO A 3 44.04 -59.13 14.17
N ASP A 4 43.29 -60.12 13.83
CA ASP A 4 41.90 -60.39 14.17
C ASP A 4 40.85 -59.33 14.00
N GLY A 5 40.21 -59.42 12.82
CA GLY A 5 38.88 -58.91 12.61
C GLY A 5 37.85 -59.71 13.46
N THR A 6 37.32 -59.11 14.47
CA THR A 6 36.13 -59.61 15.14
C THR A 6 34.93 -58.80 14.68
N ILE A 7 34.11 -59.38 13.83
CA ILE A 7 32.80 -58.87 13.44
C ILE A 7 31.90 -59.09 14.67
N PRO A 8 31.28 -58.07 15.25
CA PRO A 8 30.30 -58.24 16.32
C PRO A 8 29.03 -58.86 15.77
N SER A 9 28.64 -59.86 16.45
CA SER A 9 27.51 -60.76 16.30
C SER A 9 26.16 -60.00 16.15
N SER A 10 25.32 -60.63 15.39
CA SER A 10 23.94 -60.43 15.00
C SER A 10 22.88 -60.20 16.11
N ALA A 11 23.25 -59.59 17.24
CA ALA A 11 22.31 -59.38 18.36
C ALA A 11 21.84 -57.89 18.55
N ALA A 12 22.26 -56.95 17.70
CA ALA A 12 21.94 -55.51 17.84
C ALA A 12 20.82 -55.01 16.91
N VAL A 13 20.04 -55.92 16.30
CA VAL A 13 18.95 -55.55 15.38
C VAL A 13 17.57 -55.86 15.98
N ARG A 14 17.42 -55.71 17.30
CA ARG A 14 16.13 -55.95 17.96
C ARG A 14 15.53 -54.74 18.64
N ASP A 15 15.73 -53.53 18.11
CA ASP A 15 14.98 -52.42 18.66
C ASP A 15 14.67 -51.30 17.63
N ILE A 16 14.33 -51.72 16.40
CA ILE A 16 13.75 -50.81 15.39
C ILE A 16 12.39 -50.29 15.86
N ALA A 17 11.72 -51.02 16.80
CA ALA A 17 10.43 -50.56 17.34
C ALA A 17 10.57 -49.41 18.35
N GLN A 18 11.71 -49.31 19.07
CA GLN A 18 11.94 -48.17 19.96
C GLN A 18 12.42 -46.92 19.22
N VAL A 19 13.18 -47.08 18.14
CA VAL A 19 13.60 -45.95 17.31
C VAL A 19 12.40 -45.29 16.59
N ARG A 20 11.37 -46.06 16.24
CA ARG A 20 10.12 -45.52 15.69
C ARG A 20 9.31 -44.71 16.69
N ARG A 21 9.48 -44.88 17.97
CA ARG A 21 8.78 -44.15 19.03
C ARG A 21 9.39 -42.79 19.31
N TRP A 22 10.61 -42.52 18.84
CA TRP A 22 11.28 -41.22 18.87
C TRP A 22 11.10 -40.41 17.57
N LEU A 23 10.60 -41.06 16.53
CA LEU A 23 10.27 -40.45 15.24
C LEU A 23 8.76 -40.18 15.12
N ASP A 24 8.02 -40.18 16.23
CA ASP A 24 6.78 -39.43 16.34
C ASP A 24 7.17 -37.95 16.48
N VAL A 25 7.93 -37.50 15.49
CA VAL A 25 7.95 -36.11 15.10
C VAL A 25 6.49 -35.85 14.76
N LYS A 26 5.72 -35.34 15.77
CA LYS A 26 4.58 -34.49 15.44
C LYS A 26 4.98 -33.78 14.16
N GLU A 27 4.31 -34.09 13.08
CA GLU A 27 4.25 -33.15 11.98
C GLU A 27 3.91 -31.81 12.64
N ILE A 28 4.95 -31.03 12.93
CA ILE A 28 4.80 -29.62 13.10
C ILE A 28 4.41 -29.22 11.67
N SER A 29 3.13 -29.35 11.39
CA SER A 29 2.48 -28.55 10.37
C SER A 29 2.81 -27.14 10.81
N VAL A 30 3.93 -26.62 10.30
CA VAL A 30 4.17 -25.19 10.25
C VAL A 30 3.06 -24.71 9.31
N ALA A 31 1.87 -24.57 9.86
CA ALA A 31 0.84 -23.81 9.24
C ALA A 31 1.50 -22.43 9.05
N SER A 32 2.07 -22.24 7.87
CA SER A 32 2.61 -20.94 7.50
C SER A 32 1.46 -19.95 7.65
N ASP A 33 1.56 -19.07 8.64
CA ASP A 33 0.57 -18.05 8.82
C ASP A 33 0.41 -17.35 7.47
N SER A 34 -0.79 -17.38 6.92
CA SER A 34 -1.10 -16.60 5.73
C SER A 34 -0.95 -15.15 6.07
N SER A 35 -0.46 -14.35 5.15
CA SER A 35 -0.21 -12.92 5.38
C SER A 35 -0.43 -12.08 4.13
N PHE A 36 -0.66 -10.79 4.35
CA PHE A 36 -0.57 -9.76 3.33
C PHE A 36 0.01 -8.50 3.94
N ASP A 37 0.51 -7.62 3.07
CA ASP A 37 1.02 -6.31 3.44
C ASP A 37 0.03 -5.23 3.00
N VAL A 38 -0.31 -4.33 3.91
CA VAL A 38 -1.05 -3.09 3.64
C VAL A 38 -0.03 -2.02 3.31
N VAL A 39 -0.13 -1.49 2.13
CA VAL A 39 0.79 -0.45 1.61
C VAL A 39 0.00 0.71 1.03
N SER A 40 0.65 1.85 0.86
CA SER A 40 0.13 2.99 0.08
C SER A 40 1.18 3.35 -0.97
N LYS A 41 0.99 2.85 -2.19
CA LYS A 41 1.91 3.11 -3.30
C LYS A 41 1.21 3.93 -4.37
N VAL A 42 1.93 4.87 -4.94
CA VAL A 42 1.44 5.69 -6.05
C VAL A 42 2.14 5.24 -7.32
N ASP A 43 1.35 4.91 -8.34
CA ASP A 43 1.90 4.71 -9.68
C ASP A 43 2.17 6.08 -10.31
N ARG A 44 3.42 6.53 -10.16
CA ARG A 44 3.87 7.82 -10.67
C ARG A 44 3.67 7.95 -12.18
N GLN A 45 3.81 6.87 -12.95
CA GLN A 45 3.60 6.88 -14.38
C GLN A 45 2.14 7.20 -14.72
N GLU A 46 1.19 6.65 -13.96
CA GLU A 46 -0.23 6.92 -14.15
C GLU A 46 -0.60 8.35 -13.71
N VAL A 47 0.06 8.88 -12.68
CA VAL A 47 -0.09 10.30 -12.31
C VAL A 47 0.46 11.21 -13.40
N ASP A 48 1.62 10.91 -13.97
CA ASP A 48 2.22 11.66 -15.08
C ASP A 48 1.31 11.64 -16.32
N ASN A 49 0.77 10.48 -16.65
CA ASN A 49 -0.20 10.35 -17.73
C ASN A 49 -1.47 11.18 -17.49
N ALA A 50 -1.98 11.21 -16.25
CA ALA A 50 -3.13 12.05 -15.88
C ALA A 50 -2.80 13.53 -16.02
N LEU A 51 -1.63 13.96 -15.54
CA LEU A 51 -1.14 15.33 -15.62
C LEU A 51 -1.04 15.79 -17.07
N ASN A 52 -0.37 15.01 -17.93
CA ASN A 52 -0.21 15.32 -19.35
C ASN A 52 -1.55 15.42 -20.08
N GLN A 53 -2.51 14.55 -19.74
CA GLN A 53 -3.86 14.63 -20.32
C GLN A 53 -4.61 15.85 -19.81
N THR A 54 -4.44 16.24 -18.55
CA THR A 54 -5.03 17.46 -17.99
C THR A 54 -4.46 18.69 -18.69
N ALA A 55 -3.13 18.79 -18.81
CA ALA A 55 -2.46 19.89 -19.50
C ALA A 55 -2.96 20.04 -20.95
N LYS A 56 -3.11 18.92 -21.66
CA LYS A 56 -3.68 18.91 -23.01
C LYS A 56 -5.12 19.38 -23.04
N GLU A 57 -5.96 18.92 -22.12
CA GLU A 57 -7.37 19.30 -22.08
C GLU A 57 -7.54 20.79 -21.79
N ILE A 58 -6.89 21.33 -20.75
CA ILE A 58 -7.00 22.75 -20.39
C ILE A 58 -6.48 23.66 -21.51
N SER A 59 -5.46 23.23 -22.27
CA SER A 59 -4.96 24.01 -23.42
C SER A 59 -5.95 24.10 -24.57
N GLN A 60 -6.89 23.18 -24.68
CA GLN A 60 -7.88 23.08 -25.75
C GLN A 60 -9.23 23.70 -25.37
N ARG A 61 -9.57 23.76 -24.08
CA ARG A 61 -10.86 24.27 -23.59
C ARG A 61 -10.95 25.77 -23.73
N TYR A 62 -12.10 26.24 -24.20
CA TYR A 62 -12.36 27.66 -24.43
C TYR A 62 -12.29 28.49 -23.14
N ASP A 63 -12.76 27.94 -22.02
CA ASP A 63 -12.81 28.61 -20.72
C ASP A 63 -11.43 28.81 -20.07
N PHE A 64 -10.38 28.14 -20.58
CA PHE A 64 -8.98 28.35 -20.17
C PHE A 64 -8.15 29.20 -21.14
N ARG A 65 -8.74 29.71 -22.20
CA ARG A 65 -8.01 30.58 -23.15
C ARG A 65 -7.66 31.92 -22.54
N GLY A 66 -6.38 32.30 -22.57
CA GLY A 66 -5.89 33.59 -22.10
C GLY A 66 -5.85 33.75 -20.58
N VAL A 67 -6.10 32.70 -19.82
CA VAL A 67 -6.09 32.76 -18.34
C VAL A 67 -4.76 32.27 -17.72
N GLY A 68 -3.75 31.94 -18.52
CA GLY A 68 -2.46 31.43 -18.04
C GLY A 68 -2.57 30.09 -17.34
N ALA A 69 -3.56 29.24 -17.72
CA ALA A 69 -3.79 27.97 -17.08
C ALA A 69 -2.66 26.98 -17.36
N SER A 70 -2.06 26.42 -16.33
CA SER A 70 -1.06 25.36 -16.43
C SER A 70 -1.18 24.34 -15.28
N ILE A 71 -0.67 23.15 -15.52
CA ILE A 71 -0.43 22.10 -14.53
C ILE A 71 0.90 21.44 -14.84
N GLU A 72 1.79 21.40 -13.87
CA GLU A 72 3.15 20.94 -14.07
C GLU A 72 3.72 20.29 -12.80
N TRP A 73 4.71 19.42 -12.98
CA TRP A 73 5.52 18.95 -11.86
C TRP A 73 6.38 20.07 -11.29
N SER A 74 6.45 20.16 -9.98
CA SER A 74 7.34 21.03 -9.22
C SER A 74 8.24 20.20 -8.32
N GLY A 75 9.43 19.89 -8.78
CA GLY A 75 10.32 18.95 -8.08
C GLY A 75 9.94 17.49 -8.30
N GLN A 76 10.18 16.64 -7.28
CA GLN A 76 9.97 15.20 -7.42
C GLN A 76 8.53 14.77 -7.16
N ASP A 77 7.87 15.34 -6.16
CA ASP A 77 6.60 14.81 -5.66
C ASP A 77 5.48 15.85 -5.60
N ALA A 78 5.77 17.09 -5.99
CA ALA A 78 4.78 18.17 -6.03
C ALA A 78 4.28 18.44 -7.45
N ILE A 79 3.00 18.78 -7.53
CA ILE A 79 2.32 19.22 -8.75
C ILE A 79 1.77 20.61 -8.48
N VAL A 80 2.01 21.55 -9.38
CA VAL A 80 1.53 22.93 -9.25
C VAL A 80 0.53 23.23 -10.36
N MET A 81 -0.60 23.78 -9.97
CA MET A 81 -1.65 24.28 -10.85
C MET A 81 -1.68 25.80 -10.75
N VAL A 82 -1.76 26.48 -11.88
CA VAL A 82 -1.71 27.95 -11.96
C VAL A 82 -2.82 28.45 -12.89
N ALA A 83 -3.44 29.56 -12.53
CA ALA A 83 -4.35 30.33 -13.39
C ALA A 83 -4.49 31.76 -12.86
N ASN A 84 -5.17 32.62 -13.61
CA ASN A 84 -5.41 34.05 -13.25
C ASN A 84 -6.51 34.25 -12.18
N ALA A 85 -7.24 33.19 -11.80
CA ALA A 85 -8.32 33.26 -10.81
C ALA A 85 -8.43 31.95 -10.01
N PRO A 86 -8.86 31.98 -8.74
CA PRO A 86 -8.93 30.78 -7.90
C PRO A 86 -9.91 29.74 -8.42
N ASP A 87 -11.06 30.13 -8.91
CA ASP A 87 -12.05 29.23 -9.52
C ASP A 87 -11.49 28.48 -10.75
N ARG A 88 -10.60 29.13 -11.50
CA ARG A 88 -9.91 28.49 -12.64
C ARG A 88 -8.88 27.46 -12.19
N VAL A 89 -8.16 27.71 -11.11
CA VAL A 89 -7.25 26.72 -10.52
C VAL A 89 -8.02 25.49 -10.00
N LEU A 90 -9.14 25.72 -9.32
CA LEU A 90 -10.02 24.62 -8.87
C LEU A 90 -10.61 23.83 -10.04
N ALA A 91 -10.93 24.49 -11.16
CA ALA A 91 -11.37 23.79 -12.37
C ALA A 91 -10.26 22.93 -13.00
N ILE A 92 -8.99 23.33 -12.90
CA ILE A 92 -7.84 22.50 -13.31
C ILE A 92 -7.75 21.27 -12.39
N LEU A 93 -7.89 21.46 -11.08
CA LEU A 93 -7.88 20.38 -10.09
C LEU A 93 -8.98 19.35 -10.39
N ASP A 94 -10.21 19.79 -10.67
CA ASP A 94 -11.33 18.90 -11.00
C ASP A 94 -11.06 18.05 -12.25
N VAL A 95 -10.52 18.66 -13.30
CA VAL A 95 -10.09 17.92 -14.50
C VAL A 95 -9.02 16.90 -14.15
N PHE A 96 -8.03 17.29 -13.36
CA PHE A 96 -6.93 16.40 -12.95
C PHE A 96 -7.42 15.22 -12.11
N GLN A 97 -8.26 15.47 -11.12
CA GLN A 97 -8.89 14.44 -10.30
C GLN A 97 -9.70 13.45 -11.15
N THR A 98 -10.45 13.94 -12.13
CA THR A 98 -11.18 13.10 -13.09
C THR A 98 -10.23 12.19 -13.89
N LYS A 99 -9.06 12.69 -14.31
CA LYS A 99 -8.06 11.87 -15.03
C LYS A 99 -7.43 10.84 -14.13
N LEU A 100 -7.11 11.19 -12.88
CA LEU A 100 -6.58 10.25 -11.89
C LEU A 100 -7.53 9.07 -11.64
N ILE A 101 -8.82 9.36 -11.40
CA ILE A 101 -9.84 8.33 -11.18
C ILE A 101 -9.93 7.39 -12.40
N ARG A 102 -9.95 7.92 -13.62
CA ARG A 102 -10.00 7.12 -14.85
C ARG A 102 -8.79 6.22 -15.03
N ARG A 103 -7.65 6.56 -14.40
CA ARG A 103 -6.41 5.78 -14.41
C ARG A 103 -6.25 4.89 -13.19
N GLY A 104 -7.27 4.81 -12.34
CA GLY A 104 -7.24 3.99 -11.14
C GLY A 104 -6.36 4.52 -10.01
N VAL A 105 -5.93 5.79 -10.09
CA VAL A 105 -5.20 6.45 -9.02
C VAL A 105 -6.20 7.02 -8.01
N SER A 106 -6.02 6.66 -6.75
CA SER A 106 -6.86 7.17 -5.66
C SER A 106 -6.59 8.66 -5.42
N LEU A 107 -7.64 9.45 -5.22
CA LEU A 107 -7.49 10.88 -4.87
C LEU A 107 -6.78 11.07 -3.52
N LYS A 108 -6.86 10.11 -2.60
CA LYS A 108 -6.11 10.11 -1.33
C LYS A 108 -4.59 10.01 -1.51
N ALA A 109 -4.12 9.73 -2.73
CA ALA A 109 -2.70 9.71 -3.09
C ALA A 109 -2.10 11.11 -3.30
N ILE A 110 -2.94 12.16 -3.37
CA ILE A 110 -2.51 13.53 -3.56
C ILE A 110 -3.07 14.40 -2.45
N ASP A 111 -2.18 15.12 -1.79
CA ASP A 111 -2.50 16.09 -0.76
C ASP A 111 -2.43 17.49 -1.36
N THR A 112 -3.54 18.17 -1.44
CA THR A 112 -3.65 19.56 -1.87
C THR A 112 -3.72 20.55 -0.69
N GLY A 113 -3.51 20.03 0.54
CA GLY A 113 -3.58 20.84 1.75
C GLY A 113 -5.00 21.36 2.02
N GLU A 114 -5.14 22.67 2.13
CA GLU A 114 -6.44 23.31 2.39
C GLU A 114 -7.32 23.44 1.14
N ASP A 115 -6.89 22.89 0.00
CA ASP A 115 -7.58 22.98 -1.31
C ASP A 115 -7.90 24.41 -1.79
N GLU A 116 -7.27 25.42 -1.17
CA GLU A 116 -7.47 26.83 -1.51
C GLU A 116 -6.30 27.36 -2.33
N PRO A 117 -6.57 27.85 -3.56
CA PRO A 117 -5.54 28.49 -4.38
C PRO A 117 -4.99 29.76 -3.72
N GLN A 118 -3.68 29.82 -3.56
CA GLN A 118 -2.99 30.94 -2.94
C GLN A 118 -2.61 32.01 -3.98
N PRO A 119 -2.78 33.30 -3.68
CA PRO A 119 -2.38 34.36 -4.59
C PRO A 119 -0.85 34.41 -4.76
N SER A 120 -0.39 34.53 -5.99
CA SER A 120 1.03 34.62 -6.36
C SER A 120 1.23 35.70 -7.44
N GLY A 121 1.38 36.92 -7.03
CA GLY A 121 1.44 38.10 -7.95
C GLY A 121 0.12 38.33 -8.64
N LYS A 122 0.07 38.15 -9.96
CA LYS A 122 -1.16 38.29 -10.78
C LYS A 122 -1.90 36.96 -11.02
N GLU A 123 -1.41 35.91 -10.43
CA GLU A 123 -1.90 34.53 -10.61
C GLU A 123 -2.30 33.92 -9.28
N TYR A 124 -2.97 32.79 -9.36
CA TYR A 124 -3.29 31.93 -8.23
C TYR A 124 -2.64 30.57 -8.44
N ARG A 125 -2.13 29.98 -7.36
CA ARG A 125 -1.43 28.70 -7.37
C ARG A 125 -2.01 27.76 -6.34
N LEU A 126 -2.12 26.50 -6.72
CA LEU A 126 -2.43 25.40 -5.83
C LEU A 126 -1.36 24.32 -6.03
N ALA A 127 -0.75 23.90 -4.94
CA ALA A 127 0.23 22.81 -4.94
C ALA A 127 -0.40 21.54 -4.38
N GLY A 128 -0.24 20.44 -5.08
CA GLY A 128 -0.55 19.10 -4.58
C GLY A 128 0.72 18.30 -4.40
N THR A 129 0.83 17.53 -3.33
CA THR A 129 1.98 16.65 -3.06
C THR A 129 1.55 15.19 -3.09
N LEU A 130 2.34 14.32 -3.74
CA LEU A 130 2.10 12.89 -3.71
C LEU A 130 2.35 12.33 -2.31
N LYS A 131 1.36 11.61 -1.76
CA LYS A 131 1.46 10.84 -0.52
C LYS A 131 1.84 9.40 -0.85
N GLU A 132 3.09 9.04 -0.64
CA GLU A 132 3.56 7.67 -0.79
C GLU A 132 3.93 7.08 0.56
N GLY A 133 3.65 5.77 0.74
CA GLY A 133 3.82 5.08 2.01
C GLY A 133 2.71 5.35 3.03
N LEU A 134 2.69 4.54 4.09
CA LEU A 134 1.79 4.76 5.22
C LEU A 134 2.47 5.65 6.26
N SER A 135 1.82 6.75 6.61
CA SER A 135 2.26 7.55 7.76
C SER A 135 2.19 6.72 9.04
N SER A 136 3.04 7.05 10.03
CA SER A 136 3.01 6.38 11.34
C SER A 136 1.63 6.47 12.01
N GLU A 137 0.87 7.53 11.75
CA GLU A 137 -0.48 7.71 12.25
C GLU A 137 -1.44 6.73 11.58
N ASN A 138 -1.43 6.64 10.25
CA ASN A 138 -2.26 5.70 9.50
C ASN A 138 -1.91 4.25 9.82
N ALA A 139 -0.63 3.91 9.96
CA ALA A 139 -0.20 2.57 10.38
C ALA A 139 -0.74 2.20 11.78
N LYS A 140 -0.73 3.15 12.73
CA LYS A 140 -1.33 2.96 14.07
C LYS A 140 -2.85 2.85 14.00
N LYS A 141 -3.54 3.66 13.18
CA LYS A 141 -4.99 3.57 12.96
C LYS A 141 -5.37 2.20 12.41
N ILE A 142 -4.66 1.71 11.39
CA ILE A 142 -4.85 0.37 10.82
C ILE A 142 -4.68 -0.71 11.88
N THR A 143 -3.57 -0.68 12.62
CA THR A 143 -3.28 -1.67 13.66
C THR A 143 -4.33 -1.68 14.77
N LYS A 144 -4.78 -0.50 15.20
CA LYS A 144 -5.82 -0.34 16.20
C LYS A 144 -7.16 -0.89 15.69
N LEU A 145 -7.57 -0.52 14.48
CA LEU A 145 -8.82 -0.98 13.87
C LEU A 145 -8.86 -2.51 13.74
N VAL A 146 -7.78 -3.12 13.24
CA VAL A 146 -7.70 -4.58 13.10
C VAL A 146 -7.76 -5.27 14.48
N ARG A 147 -7.16 -4.69 15.52
CA ARG A 147 -7.19 -5.23 16.88
C ARG A 147 -8.59 -5.12 17.52
N ASP A 148 -9.26 -3.97 17.33
CA ASP A 148 -10.49 -3.64 18.03
C ASP A 148 -11.73 -4.25 17.32
N GLU A 149 -11.74 -4.30 16.00
CA GLU A 149 -12.87 -4.74 15.17
C GLU A 149 -12.57 -5.96 14.30
N GLY A 150 -11.31 -6.35 14.16
CA GLY A 150 -10.92 -7.50 13.35
C GLY A 150 -11.16 -8.84 14.02
N PRO A 151 -11.04 -9.95 13.25
CA PRO A 151 -11.18 -11.31 13.78
C PRO A 151 -10.12 -11.62 14.85
N LYS A 152 -10.52 -12.39 15.87
CA LYS A 152 -9.60 -12.85 16.92
C LYS A 152 -8.51 -13.76 16.32
N GLY A 153 -7.24 -13.50 16.67
CA GLY A 153 -6.09 -14.29 16.20
C GLY A 153 -5.34 -13.68 15.03
N VAL A 154 -5.80 -12.56 14.49
CA VAL A 154 -5.05 -11.76 13.53
C VAL A 154 -3.94 -10.99 14.25
N LYS A 155 -2.76 -10.98 13.65
CA LYS A 155 -1.59 -10.23 14.14
C LYS A 155 -1.26 -9.14 13.14
N THR A 156 -0.88 -7.98 13.65
CA THR A 156 -0.41 -6.85 12.85
C THR A 156 1.00 -6.45 13.28
N GLN A 157 1.84 -6.12 12.31
CA GLN A 157 3.21 -5.65 12.52
C GLN A 157 3.48 -4.47 11.60
N ILE A 158 3.88 -3.34 12.17
CA ILE A 158 4.32 -2.17 11.40
C ILE A 158 5.78 -2.41 10.98
N THR A 159 6.07 -2.27 9.69
CA THR A 159 7.41 -2.45 9.12
C THR A 159 7.68 -1.27 8.19
N GLY A 160 8.38 -0.25 8.70
CA GLY A 160 8.62 0.99 7.95
C GLY A 160 7.30 1.70 7.63
N ASP A 161 7.01 1.84 6.35
CA ASP A 161 5.82 2.48 5.78
C ASP A 161 4.73 1.47 5.34
N GLU A 162 4.81 0.23 5.83
CA GLU A 162 3.87 -0.86 5.54
C GLU A 162 3.33 -1.48 6.83
N VAL A 163 2.15 -2.09 6.77
CA VAL A 163 1.60 -2.89 7.87
C VAL A 163 1.39 -4.32 7.39
N ARG A 164 2.15 -5.25 7.96
CA ARG A 164 1.95 -6.68 7.73
C ARG A 164 0.83 -7.21 8.61
N VAL A 165 -0.11 -7.91 7.98
CA VAL A 165 -1.22 -8.60 8.64
C VAL A 165 -1.08 -10.09 8.43
N SER A 166 -1.15 -10.88 9.49
CA SER A 166 -1.03 -12.33 9.44
C SER A 166 -2.09 -13.04 10.26
N SER A 167 -2.56 -14.19 9.78
CA SER A 167 -3.50 -15.08 10.48
C SER A 167 -3.29 -16.52 10.05
N LYS A 168 -3.66 -17.46 10.92
CA LYS A 168 -3.73 -18.90 10.60
C LYS A 168 -4.87 -19.23 9.63
N LYS A 169 -5.86 -18.37 9.51
CA LYS A 169 -7.05 -18.55 8.67
C LYS A 169 -7.08 -17.50 7.57
N ARG A 170 -7.24 -17.95 6.32
CA ARG A 170 -7.36 -17.05 5.16
C ARG A 170 -8.63 -16.21 5.20
N ASP A 171 -9.72 -16.76 5.75
CA ASP A 171 -11.00 -16.06 5.87
C ASP A 171 -10.88 -14.82 6.79
N ASP A 172 -10.10 -14.94 7.88
CA ASP A 172 -9.82 -13.81 8.77
C ASP A 172 -9.11 -12.68 8.02
N LEU A 173 -8.17 -13.03 7.11
CA LEU A 173 -7.48 -12.03 6.29
C LEU A 173 -8.40 -11.34 5.31
N GLN A 174 -9.36 -12.06 4.71
CA GLN A 174 -10.37 -11.46 3.83
C GLN A 174 -11.29 -10.51 4.61
N ALA A 175 -11.69 -10.89 5.83
CA ALA A 175 -12.48 -10.03 6.70
C ALA A 175 -11.73 -8.73 7.06
N VAL A 176 -10.42 -8.82 7.33
CA VAL A 176 -9.59 -7.62 7.57
C VAL A 176 -9.47 -6.74 6.33
N ILE A 177 -9.32 -7.32 5.14
CA ILE A 177 -9.30 -6.54 3.89
C ILE A 177 -10.62 -5.79 3.69
N ALA A 178 -11.76 -6.44 3.94
CA ALA A 178 -13.07 -5.79 3.85
C ALA A 178 -13.18 -4.65 4.86
N LEU A 179 -12.83 -4.91 6.13
CA LEU A 179 -12.82 -3.91 7.21
C LEU A 179 -11.98 -2.68 6.84
N LEU A 180 -10.76 -2.88 6.31
CA LEU A 180 -9.87 -1.78 5.97
C LEU A 180 -10.31 -1.01 4.71
N LYS A 181 -11.06 -1.64 3.79
CA LYS A 181 -11.64 -0.96 2.63
C LYS A 181 -12.79 -0.05 3.00
N ASP A 182 -13.58 -0.45 4.00
CA ASP A 182 -14.74 0.32 4.49
C ASP A 182 -14.32 1.41 5.50
N ALA A 183 -13.08 1.31 6.02
CA ALA A 183 -12.57 2.26 6.99
C ALA A 183 -12.17 3.59 6.34
N ASP A 184 -12.47 4.70 7.03
CA ASP A 184 -12.02 6.03 6.63
C ASP A 184 -10.57 6.27 7.06
N ILE A 185 -9.64 5.74 6.27
CA ILE A 185 -8.20 5.95 6.44
C ILE A 185 -7.74 6.91 5.34
N ASP A 186 -7.03 7.98 5.74
CA ASP A 186 -6.49 8.96 4.81
C ASP A 186 -5.22 8.46 4.12
N ALA A 187 -5.36 7.37 3.36
CA ALA A 187 -4.32 6.78 2.53
C ALA A 187 -4.93 5.94 1.40
N ALA A 188 -4.22 5.85 0.28
CA ALA A 188 -4.57 4.99 -0.85
C ALA A 188 -4.16 3.53 -0.55
N LEU A 189 -4.96 2.80 0.25
CA LEU A 189 -4.61 1.45 0.69
C LEU A 189 -4.59 0.45 -0.45
N GLN A 190 -3.51 -0.34 -0.49
CA GLN A 190 -3.35 -1.48 -1.37
C GLN A 190 -2.94 -2.71 -0.53
N PHE A 191 -3.34 -3.90 -1.00
CA PHE A 191 -3.11 -5.17 -0.31
C PHE A 191 -2.26 -6.06 -1.19
N THR A 192 -1.01 -6.25 -0.81
CA THR A 192 0.02 -6.92 -1.59
C THR A 192 0.57 -8.15 -0.86
N ASN A 193 1.46 -8.92 -1.52
CA ASN A 193 2.17 -10.05 -0.93
C ASN A 193 1.27 -11.08 -0.21
N ARG A 194 0.11 -11.41 -0.80
CA ARG A 194 -0.80 -12.43 -0.27
C ARG A 194 -0.13 -13.81 -0.34
N ARG A 195 0.18 -14.38 0.80
CA ARG A 195 0.79 -15.72 0.94
C ARG A 195 -0.09 -16.64 1.76
#